data_fa8b91733af752bbe0707870c788bb05
#
_entry.id   fa8b91733af752bbe0707870c788bb05
#
_cell.length_a   1.000
_cell.length_b   1.000
_cell.length_c   1.000
_cell.angle_alpha   90.00
_cell.angle_beta   90.00
_cell.angle_gamma   90.00
#
_symmetry.space_group_name_H-M   'P 1'
#
loop_
_entity.id
_entity.type
_entity.pdbx_description
1 polymer ?
#
loop_
_entity_poly.entity_id
_entity_poly.type
_entity_poly.pdbx_seq_one_letter_code
_entity_poly.pdbx_strand_id
1 'polypeptide(L)'
;MDKTALQLRPATVRDVPAIDRLITHYAQLGIMLFRSHADLYESLRELTIAEEAGQVVGICALEIVWADLAEVRSLAVDPGAHGRGIGRRLVEAVVVEARRLEVQRLL
;
A
#
# COMPACT_ATOMS: atom_id res chain seq x y z
N MET A 1 14.82 -6.22 17.97
CA MET A 1 14.10 -5.25 17.14
C MET A 1 12.70 -5.03 17.73
N ASP A 2 12.30 -3.79 17.86
CA ASP A 2 11.01 -3.43 18.43
C ASP A 2 9.90 -3.70 17.42
N LYS A 3 9.05 -4.72 17.71
CA LYS A 3 7.94 -5.08 16.83
C LYS A 3 6.73 -4.15 16.95
N THR A 4 6.73 -3.25 17.95
CA THR A 4 5.65 -2.27 18.11
C THR A 4 5.89 -1.02 17.26
N ALA A 5 7.11 -0.80 16.79
CA ALA A 5 7.42 0.32 15.90
C ALA A 5 6.81 0.09 14.52
N LEU A 6 6.40 1.19 13.89
CA LEU A 6 5.92 1.14 12.52
C LEU A 6 7.06 0.80 11.56
N GLN A 7 6.83 -0.22 10.74
CA GLN A 7 7.79 -0.64 9.72
C GLN A 7 7.12 -0.64 8.37
N LEU A 8 7.79 -0.06 7.38
CA LEU A 8 7.35 -0.13 5.99
C LEU A 8 8.17 -1.20 5.28
N ARG A 9 7.50 -2.05 4.53
CA ARG A 9 8.14 -3.16 3.82
C ARG A 9 7.36 -3.56 2.58
N PRO A 10 7.98 -4.28 1.63
CA PRO A 10 7.22 -4.86 0.52
C PRO A 10 6.21 -5.89 1.03
N ALA A 11 5.09 -6.00 0.32
CA ALA A 11 4.09 -7.01 0.61
C ALA A 11 4.61 -8.41 0.30
N THR A 12 4.13 -9.39 1.05
CA THR A 12 4.33 -10.81 0.76
C THR A 12 2.99 -11.49 0.59
N VAL A 13 2.99 -12.72 0.09
CA VAL A 13 1.73 -13.45 -0.14
C VAL A 13 0.90 -13.62 1.13
N ARG A 14 1.54 -13.66 2.30
CA ARG A 14 0.83 -13.77 3.57
C ARG A 14 0.00 -12.53 3.92
N ASP A 15 0.31 -11.40 3.30
CA ASP A 15 -0.36 -10.13 3.59
C ASP A 15 -1.69 -10.00 2.88
N VAL A 16 -1.96 -10.81 1.85
CA VAL A 16 -3.13 -10.64 0.99
C VAL A 16 -4.45 -10.61 1.78
N PRO A 17 -4.70 -11.47 2.76
CA PRO A 17 -5.94 -11.37 3.54
C PRO A 17 -6.10 -10.03 4.26
N ALA A 18 -5.03 -9.49 4.83
CA ALA A 18 -5.09 -8.19 5.51
C ALA A 18 -5.25 -7.03 4.52
N ILE A 19 -4.57 -7.10 3.37
CA ILE A 19 -4.71 -6.12 2.28
C ILE A 19 -6.17 -6.11 1.80
N ASP A 20 -6.74 -7.28 1.58
CA ASP A 20 -8.13 -7.42 1.14
C ASP A 20 -9.10 -6.79 2.14
N ARG A 21 -8.88 -7.01 3.44
CA ARG A 21 -9.74 -6.41 4.47
C ARG A 21 -9.70 -4.89 4.42
N LEU A 22 -8.53 -4.28 4.26
CA LEU A 22 -8.41 -2.82 4.16
C LEU A 22 -9.09 -2.28 2.92
N ILE A 23 -8.84 -2.89 1.78
CA ILE A 23 -9.45 -2.45 0.50
C ILE A 23 -10.96 -2.62 0.56
N THR A 24 -11.45 -3.76 1.03
CA THR A 24 -12.88 -4.04 1.12
C THR A 24 -13.58 -3.05 2.04
N HIS A 25 -12.96 -2.71 3.17
CA HIS A 25 -13.53 -1.71 4.08
C HIS A 25 -13.81 -0.39 3.35
N TYR A 26 -12.84 0.14 2.63
CA TYR A 26 -13.00 1.41 1.92
C TYR A 26 -13.85 1.29 0.65
N ALA A 27 -13.80 0.14 -0.01
CA ALA A 27 -14.65 -0.12 -1.18
C ALA A 27 -16.13 -0.16 -0.80
N GLN A 28 -16.46 -0.73 0.36
CA GLN A 28 -17.83 -0.73 0.87
C GLN A 28 -18.33 0.67 1.23
N LEU A 29 -17.41 1.57 1.56
CA LEU A 29 -17.74 2.99 1.79
C LEU A 29 -17.83 3.78 0.48
N GLY A 30 -17.58 3.16 -0.67
CA GLY A 30 -17.67 3.81 -1.98
C GLY A 30 -16.51 4.71 -2.32
N ILE A 31 -15.39 4.65 -1.59
CA ILE A 31 -14.24 5.54 -1.80
C ILE A 31 -13.03 4.83 -2.38
N MET A 32 -13.15 3.55 -2.70
CA MET A 32 -12.10 2.75 -3.30
C MET A 32 -12.73 1.64 -4.12
N LEU A 33 -12.05 1.19 -5.17
CA LEU A 33 -12.52 0.05 -5.97
C LEU A 33 -12.15 -1.27 -5.30
N PHE A 34 -13.06 -2.23 -5.38
CA PHE A 34 -12.78 -3.61 -4.97
C PHE A 34 -11.68 -4.20 -5.84
N ARG A 35 -10.86 -5.07 -5.22
CA ARG A 35 -9.85 -5.84 -5.94
C ARG A 35 -10.02 -7.31 -5.56
N SER A 36 -9.95 -8.20 -6.55
CA SER A 36 -10.03 -9.63 -6.30
C SER A 36 -8.74 -10.14 -5.67
N HIS A 37 -8.81 -11.30 -5.00
CA HIS A 37 -7.60 -11.96 -4.49
C HIS A 37 -6.62 -12.25 -5.62
N ALA A 38 -7.11 -12.72 -6.77
CA ALA A 38 -6.24 -12.97 -7.93
C ALA A 38 -5.48 -11.71 -8.34
N ASP A 39 -6.17 -10.57 -8.42
CA ASP A 39 -5.53 -9.29 -8.74
C ASP A 39 -4.47 -8.92 -7.70
N LEU A 40 -4.77 -9.10 -6.42
CA LEU A 40 -3.82 -8.79 -5.35
C LEU A 40 -2.57 -9.66 -5.42
N TYR A 41 -2.72 -10.96 -5.72
CA TYR A 41 -1.56 -11.82 -5.90
C TYR A 41 -0.74 -11.44 -7.13
N GLU A 42 -1.39 -11.12 -8.24
CA GLU A 42 -0.71 -10.70 -9.47
C GLU A 42 0.02 -9.39 -9.32
N SER A 43 -0.54 -8.46 -8.54
CA SER A 43 0.00 -7.12 -8.34
C SER A 43 0.81 -6.97 -7.05
N LEU A 44 1.17 -8.08 -6.42
CA LEU A 44 1.77 -8.08 -5.09
C LEU A 44 3.02 -7.21 -4.99
N ARG A 45 3.87 -7.22 -6.02
CA ARG A 45 5.12 -6.47 -6.03
C ARG A 45 4.94 -4.96 -6.10
N GLU A 46 3.74 -4.51 -6.44
CA GLU A 46 3.41 -3.08 -6.46
C GLU A 46 3.10 -2.53 -5.06
N LEU A 47 2.89 -3.40 -4.08
CA LEU A 47 2.34 -3.04 -2.78
C LEU A 47 3.43 -2.85 -1.72
N THR A 48 3.34 -1.73 -1.02
CA THR A 48 4.10 -1.45 0.19
C THR A 48 3.17 -1.55 1.39
N ILE A 49 3.63 -2.20 2.44
CA ILE A 49 2.87 -2.46 3.66
C ILE A 49 3.43 -1.63 4.79
N ALA A 50 2.55 -1.03 5.58
CA ALA A 50 2.89 -0.49 6.89
C ALA A 50 2.45 -1.51 7.95
N GLU A 51 3.41 -2.00 8.72
CA GLU A 51 3.18 -3.01 9.74
C GLU A 51 3.52 -2.45 11.11
N GLU A 52 2.71 -2.77 12.09
CA GLU A 52 2.92 -2.36 13.47
C GLU A 52 2.47 -3.50 14.37
N ALA A 53 3.33 -3.92 15.30
CA ALA A 53 3.04 -5.01 16.22
C ALA A 53 2.55 -6.28 15.50
N GLY A 54 3.14 -6.59 14.35
CA GLY A 54 2.77 -7.77 13.57
C GLY A 54 1.48 -7.63 12.78
N GLN A 55 0.86 -6.46 12.77
CA GLN A 55 -0.40 -6.21 12.08
C GLN A 55 -0.20 -5.26 10.91
N VAL A 56 -0.85 -5.55 9.78
CA VAL A 56 -0.88 -4.62 8.65
C VAL A 56 -1.84 -3.48 9.00
N VAL A 57 -1.31 -2.27 9.09
CA VAL A 57 -2.09 -1.07 9.41
C VAL A 57 -2.23 -0.12 8.25
N GLY A 58 -1.55 -0.36 7.14
CA GLY A 58 -1.69 0.46 5.95
C GLY A 58 -1.07 -0.19 4.74
N ILE A 59 -1.50 0.24 3.58
CA ILE A 59 -1.02 -0.23 2.28
C ILE A 59 -0.96 0.92 1.29
N CYS A 60 -0.09 0.78 0.30
CA CYS A 60 -0.05 1.69 -0.85
C CYS A 60 0.52 0.94 -2.04
N ALA A 61 -0.10 1.10 -3.21
CA ALA A 61 0.40 0.50 -4.44
C ALA A 61 1.04 1.55 -5.33
N LEU A 62 2.13 1.15 -6.00
CA LEU A 62 2.77 1.91 -7.08
C LEU A 62 2.60 1.14 -8.36
N GLU A 63 1.81 1.64 -9.29
CA GLU A 63 1.59 1.00 -10.58
C GLU A 63 2.33 1.74 -11.68
N ILE A 64 3.19 1.03 -12.40
CA ILE A 64 3.86 1.59 -13.58
C ILE A 64 2.85 1.59 -14.73
N VAL A 65 2.57 2.77 -15.27
CA VAL A 65 1.57 2.95 -16.33
C VAL A 65 2.24 3.09 -17.68
N TRP A 66 3.37 3.75 -17.73
CA TRP A 66 4.14 3.96 -18.95
C TRP A 66 5.62 4.17 -18.60
N ALA A 67 6.46 4.35 -19.61
CA ALA A 67 7.92 4.46 -19.43
C ALA A 67 8.32 5.57 -18.44
N ASP A 68 7.55 6.65 -18.38
CA ASP A 68 7.87 7.81 -17.55
C ASP A 68 6.78 8.13 -16.52
N LEU A 69 5.80 7.25 -16.36
CA LEU A 69 4.59 7.53 -15.57
C LEU A 69 4.24 6.37 -14.66
N ALA A 70 4.02 6.67 -13.41
CA ALA A 70 3.46 5.71 -12.44
C ALA A 70 2.29 6.36 -11.70
N GLU A 71 1.51 5.52 -11.07
CA GLU A 71 0.30 5.95 -10.36
C GLU A 71 0.31 5.37 -8.96
N VAL A 72 0.01 6.22 -7.98
CA VAL A 72 -0.23 5.78 -6.60
C VAL A 72 -1.66 5.29 -6.51
N ARG A 73 -1.84 4.04 -6.11
CA ARG A 73 -3.17 3.41 -6.00
C ARG A 73 -3.34 2.71 -4.66
N SER A 74 -4.59 2.45 -4.32
CA SER A 74 -4.95 1.63 -3.16
C SER A 74 -4.27 2.11 -1.88
N LEU A 75 -4.16 3.42 -1.69
CA LEU A 75 -3.66 3.97 -0.42
C LEU A 75 -4.76 3.82 0.62
N ALA A 76 -4.51 3.00 1.62
CA ALA A 76 -5.49 2.73 2.67
C ALA A 76 -4.77 2.56 4.01
N VAL A 77 -5.29 3.20 5.04
CA VAL A 77 -4.79 3.10 6.41
C VAL A 77 -5.92 2.58 7.29
N ASP A 78 -5.63 1.64 8.17
CA ASP A 78 -6.61 1.11 9.10
C ASP A 78 -7.27 2.26 9.86
N PRO A 79 -8.62 2.28 9.97
CA PRO A 79 -9.31 3.37 10.66
C PRO A 79 -8.81 3.62 12.09
N GLY A 80 -8.41 2.58 12.80
CA GLY A 80 -7.86 2.69 14.15
C GLY A 80 -6.47 3.30 14.22
N ALA A 81 -5.81 3.48 13.09
CA ALA A 81 -4.45 4.01 13.02
C ALA A 81 -4.36 5.37 12.32
N HIS A 82 -5.50 6.02 12.07
CA HIS A 82 -5.52 7.34 11.44
C HIS A 82 -4.91 8.42 12.34
N GLY A 83 -4.47 9.52 11.72
CA GLY A 83 -3.94 10.67 12.44
C GLY A 83 -2.50 10.50 12.93
N ARG A 84 -1.80 9.47 12.48
CA ARG A 84 -0.42 9.17 12.90
C ARG A 84 0.61 9.33 11.79
N GLY A 85 0.20 9.84 10.62
CA GLY A 85 1.10 10.05 9.50
C GLY A 85 1.48 8.78 8.73
N ILE A 86 0.77 7.67 8.92
CA ILE A 86 1.08 6.40 8.25
C ILE A 86 0.89 6.53 6.73
N GLY A 87 -0.21 7.13 6.30
CA GLY A 87 -0.47 7.35 4.87
C GLY A 87 0.64 8.17 4.21
N ARG A 88 1.09 9.22 4.87
CA ARG A 88 2.19 10.06 4.39
C ARG A 88 3.47 9.24 4.24
N ARG A 89 3.81 8.42 5.22
CA ARG A 89 5.01 7.58 5.16
C ARG A 89 4.93 6.56 4.04
N LEU A 90 3.74 6.00 3.80
CA LEU A 90 3.51 5.10 2.68
C LEU A 90 3.74 5.79 1.34
N VAL A 91 3.18 6.99 1.16
CA VAL A 91 3.39 7.77 -0.08
C VAL A 91 4.87 8.11 -0.25
N GLU A 92 5.55 8.52 0.81
CA GLU A 92 7.00 8.80 0.75
C GLU A 92 7.79 7.57 0.31
N ALA A 93 7.42 6.38 0.79
CA ALA A 93 8.08 5.13 0.41
C ALA A 93 7.88 4.82 -1.07
N VAL A 94 6.66 4.99 -1.61
CA VAL A 94 6.43 4.73 -3.03
C VAL A 94 7.07 5.78 -3.93
N VAL A 95 7.22 7.02 -3.45
CA VAL A 95 7.99 8.04 -4.19
C VAL A 95 9.46 7.63 -4.31
N VAL A 96 10.05 7.12 -3.24
CA VAL A 96 11.42 6.60 -3.28
C VAL A 96 11.53 5.44 -4.27
N GLU A 97 10.56 4.52 -4.25
CA GLU A 97 10.54 3.39 -5.18
C GLU A 97 10.39 3.86 -6.63
N ALA A 98 9.53 4.83 -6.89
CA ALA A 98 9.38 5.40 -8.23
C ALA A 98 10.69 6.00 -8.74
N ARG A 99 11.43 6.70 -7.87
CA ARG A 99 12.75 7.24 -8.23
C ARG A 99 13.75 6.14 -8.54
N ARG A 100 13.75 5.08 -7.74
CA ARG A 100 14.62 3.92 -7.99
C ARG A 100 14.34 3.29 -9.34
N LEU A 101 13.08 3.28 -9.76
CA LEU A 101 12.65 2.74 -11.06
C LEU A 101 12.80 3.75 -12.21
N GLU A 102 13.32 4.95 -11.93
CA GLU A 102 13.54 6.01 -12.89
C GLU A 102 12.26 6.55 -13.54
N VAL A 103 11.15 6.48 -12.80
CA VAL A 103 9.88 7.08 -13.22
C VAL A 103 9.95 8.59 -12.95
N GLN A 104 9.57 9.39 -13.94
CA GLN A 104 9.68 10.85 -13.84
C GLN A 104 8.41 11.55 -13.43
N ARG A 105 7.24 10.92 -13.64
CA ARG A 105 5.94 11.50 -13.29
C ARG A 105 5.15 10.53 -12.44
N LEU A 106 4.52 11.06 -11.40
CA LEU A 106 3.72 10.28 -10.46
C LEU A 106 2.33 10.93 -10.33
N LEU A 107 1.32 10.14 -10.54
CA LEU A 107 -0.07 10.56 -10.34
C LEU A 107 -0.60 10.07 -9.00
#